data_2ecebeb7bd2443a331660533fc80e5d2
#
_entry.id   2ecebeb7bd2443a331660533fc80e5d2
#
_cell.length_a   1.000
_cell.length_b   1.000
_cell.length_c   1.000
_cell.angle_alpha   90.00
_cell.angle_beta   90.00
_cell.angle_gamma   90.00
#
_symmetry.space_group_name_H-M   'P 1'
#
loop_
_entity.id
_entity.type
_entity.pdbx_description
1 polymer ?
#
loop_
_entity_poly.entity_id
_entity_poly.type
_entity_poly.pdbx_seq_one_letter_code
_entity_poly.pdbx_strand_id
1 'polypeptide(L)'
;MTGSYAELFFLVFFGLAAVWFGIVVFRTHSMVRSAMALLFSQTAVGAMFLVMQTEFLGVLQLMMMATEMSIMALFMVMFMMDPGGMGAMDMSHQKRLSLRAGGIGLVAALAVSWLPDWGPAASNIPDAGRQVELLGIELLGRSMFIFESAGLTILTSMIAATMVAIAPRKKEGAA
;
A
#
# COMPACT_ATOMS: atom_id res chain seq x y z
N MET A 1 32.06 3.04 7.63
CA MET A 1 31.71 1.60 7.61
C MET A 1 30.64 1.18 8.64
N THR A 2 30.44 1.94 9.72
CA THR A 2 29.38 1.66 10.73
C THR A 2 27.98 2.04 10.27
N GLY A 3 27.82 2.99 9.36
CA GLY A 3 26.51 3.39 8.80
C GLY A 3 25.82 2.28 8.01
N SER A 4 26.58 1.55 7.21
CA SER A 4 26.04 0.49 6.35
C SER A 4 25.40 -0.68 7.13
N TYR A 5 25.92 -1.05 8.29
CA TYR A 5 25.32 -2.11 9.11
C TYR A 5 24.07 -1.62 9.85
N ALA A 6 24.05 -0.36 10.30
CA ALA A 6 22.87 0.21 10.93
C ALA A 6 21.71 0.37 9.92
N GLU A 7 22.00 0.86 8.73
CA GLU A 7 21.03 0.98 7.62
C GLU A 7 20.43 -0.39 7.25
N LEU A 8 21.28 -1.39 7.09
CA LEU A 8 20.84 -2.76 6.81
C LEU A 8 19.97 -3.31 7.94
N PHE A 9 20.35 -3.07 9.19
CA PHE A 9 19.58 -3.51 10.36
C PHE A 9 18.18 -2.87 10.37
N PHE A 10 18.09 -1.55 10.20
CA PHE A 10 16.81 -0.86 10.17
C PHE A 10 15.95 -1.28 8.97
N LEU A 11 16.55 -1.49 7.81
CA LEU A 11 15.86 -1.95 6.61
C LEU A 11 15.24 -3.34 6.81
N VAL A 12 16.01 -4.27 7.36
CA VAL A 12 15.51 -5.62 7.68
C VAL A 12 14.45 -5.58 8.76
N PHE A 13 14.63 -4.75 9.80
CA PHE A 13 13.67 -4.59 10.89
C PHE A 13 12.32 -4.07 10.39
N PHE A 14 12.31 -2.97 9.63
CA PHE A 14 11.08 -2.41 9.06
C PHE A 14 10.48 -3.32 7.99
N GLY A 15 11.30 -4.02 7.20
CA GLY A 15 10.83 -5.00 6.23
C GLY A 15 10.09 -6.17 6.91
N LEU A 16 10.67 -6.73 7.97
CA LEU A 16 10.01 -7.77 8.75
C LEU A 16 8.75 -7.26 9.44
N ALA A 17 8.76 -6.04 9.97
CA ALA A 17 7.59 -5.42 10.57
C ALA A 17 6.46 -5.24 9.53
N ALA A 18 6.77 -4.76 8.33
CA ALA A 18 5.80 -4.61 7.24
C ALA A 18 5.14 -5.95 6.88
N VAL A 19 5.93 -7.01 6.74
CA VAL A 19 5.43 -8.37 6.44
C VAL A 19 4.61 -8.91 7.61
N TRP A 20 5.08 -8.73 8.84
CA TRP A 20 4.36 -9.19 10.03
C TRP A 20 2.98 -8.55 10.14
N PHE A 21 2.91 -7.22 10.04
CA PHE A 21 1.61 -6.52 10.06
C PHE A 21 0.75 -6.87 8.85
N GLY A 22 1.34 -7.10 7.67
CA GLY A 22 0.65 -7.62 6.49
C GLY A 22 -0.02 -8.97 6.76
N ILE A 23 0.65 -9.90 7.43
CA ILE A 23 0.07 -11.19 7.83
C ILE A 23 -1.06 -11.01 8.85
N VAL A 24 -0.90 -10.07 9.81
CA VAL A 24 -1.92 -9.75 10.82
C VAL A 24 -3.21 -9.25 10.16
N VAL A 25 -3.13 -8.47 9.07
CA VAL A 25 -4.30 -8.02 8.29
C VAL A 25 -5.18 -9.21 7.88
N PHE A 26 -4.58 -10.27 7.37
CA PHE A 26 -5.32 -11.46 6.91
C PHE A 26 -5.82 -12.37 8.05
N ARG A 27 -5.20 -12.27 9.21
CA ARG A 27 -5.58 -13.09 10.38
C ARG A 27 -6.66 -12.46 11.25
N THR A 28 -6.88 -11.17 11.10
CA THR A 28 -7.80 -10.41 11.94
C THR A 28 -9.22 -10.48 11.37
N HIS A 29 -10.19 -10.80 12.23
CA HIS A 29 -11.60 -10.89 11.86
C HIS A 29 -12.36 -9.55 11.99
N SER A 30 -11.75 -8.53 12.58
CA SER A 30 -12.33 -7.20 12.75
C SER A 30 -11.82 -6.26 11.68
N MET A 31 -12.72 -5.58 10.97
CA MET A 31 -12.34 -4.61 9.92
C MET A 31 -11.46 -3.49 10.45
N VAL A 32 -11.77 -2.93 11.62
CA VAL A 32 -11.00 -1.83 12.22
C VAL A 32 -9.59 -2.29 12.58
N ARG A 33 -9.46 -3.46 13.19
CA ARG A 33 -8.12 -4.01 13.51
C ARG A 33 -7.31 -4.33 12.26
N SER A 34 -7.96 -4.83 11.20
CA SER A 34 -7.33 -5.08 9.92
C SER A 34 -6.83 -3.78 9.28
N ALA A 35 -7.64 -2.72 9.29
CA ALA A 35 -7.25 -1.41 8.79
C ALA A 35 -6.09 -0.81 9.59
N MET A 36 -6.09 -0.94 10.92
CA MET A 36 -4.97 -0.49 11.76
C MET A 36 -3.69 -1.29 11.49
N ALA A 37 -3.79 -2.61 11.32
CA ALA A 37 -2.63 -3.42 10.95
C ALA A 37 -2.08 -3.03 9.58
N LEU A 38 -2.95 -2.71 8.61
CA LEU A 38 -2.54 -2.21 7.31
C LEU A 38 -1.83 -0.86 7.42
N LEU A 39 -2.35 0.06 8.24
CA LEU A 39 -1.70 1.34 8.52
C LEU A 39 -0.27 1.13 9.03
N PHE A 40 -0.07 0.27 10.03
CA PHE A 40 1.27 -0.01 10.57
C PHE A 40 2.19 -0.68 9.55
N SER A 41 1.67 -1.59 8.72
CA SER A 41 2.43 -2.21 7.63
C SER A 41 2.93 -1.16 6.64
N GLN A 42 2.06 -0.26 6.18
CA GLN A 42 2.41 0.78 5.22
C GLN A 42 3.30 1.87 5.82
N THR A 43 3.13 2.16 7.12
CA THR A 43 4.04 3.07 7.85
C THR A 43 5.45 2.49 7.92
N ALA A 44 5.58 1.18 8.13
CA ALA A 44 6.88 0.51 8.11
C ALA A 44 7.54 0.60 6.71
N VAL A 45 6.76 0.47 5.63
CA VAL A 45 7.25 0.70 4.26
C VAL A 45 7.71 2.15 4.06
N GLY A 46 6.96 3.13 4.55
CA GLY A 46 7.38 4.54 4.52
C GLY A 46 8.70 4.77 5.27
N ALA A 47 8.87 4.13 6.43
CA ALA A 47 10.11 4.18 7.19
C ALA A 47 11.29 3.52 6.44
N MET A 48 11.04 2.44 5.69
CA MET A 48 12.06 1.84 4.81
C MET A 48 12.55 2.84 3.75
N PHE A 49 11.66 3.60 3.14
CA PHE A 49 12.06 4.65 2.18
C PHE A 49 12.94 5.72 2.82
N LEU A 50 12.64 6.12 4.07
CA LEU A 50 13.49 7.05 4.81
C LEU A 50 14.88 6.48 5.08
N VAL A 51 14.97 5.21 5.47
CA VAL A 51 16.26 4.51 5.67
C VAL A 51 17.06 4.43 4.37
N MET A 52 16.38 4.27 3.22
CA MET A 52 17.01 4.27 1.89
C MET A 52 17.39 5.67 1.40
N GLN A 53 17.29 6.70 2.26
CA GLN A 53 17.58 8.11 1.94
C GLN A 53 16.70 8.68 0.81
N THR A 54 15.55 8.10 0.58
CA THR A 54 14.51 8.62 -0.33
C THR A 54 13.48 9.41 0.48
N GLU A 55 13.91 10.53 1.05
CA GLU A 55 13.12 11.31 2.01
C GLU A 55 11.76 11.73 1.46
N PHE A 56 11.71 12.21 0.22
CA PHE A 56 10.47 12.64 -0.42
C PHE A 56 9.46 11.50 -0.53
N LEU A 57 9.89 10.30 -0.98
CA LEU A 57 9.02 9.14 -1.09
C LEU A 57 8.52 8.68 0.28
N GLY A 58 9.40 8.66 1.28
CA GLY A 58 9.04 8.25 2.64
C GLY A 58 8.00 9.15 3.25
N VAL A 59 8.20 10.47 3.18
CA VAL A 59 7.22 11.45 3.70
C VAL A 59 5.92 11.39 2.93
N LEU A 60 5.96 11.32 1.59
CA LEU A 60 4.77 11.19 0.76
C LEU A 60 3.96 9.93 1.12
N GLN A 61 4.63 8.79 1.30
CA GLN A 61 4.01 7.54 1.71
C GLN A 61 3.28 7.67 3.05
N LEU A 62 3.92 8.28 4.04
CA LEU A 62 3.33 8.49 5.37
C LEU A 62 2.12 9.43 5.31
N MET A 63 2.22 10.55 4.59
CA MET A 63 1.12 11.50 4.45
C MET A 63 -0.06 10.91 3.69
N MET A 64 0.20 10.18 2.60
CA MET A 64 -0.84 9.51 1.82
C MET A 64 -1.57 8.48 2.66
N MET A 65 -0.83 7.65 3.41
CA MET A 65 -1.42 6.63 4.28
C MET A 65 -2.25 7.23 5.42
N ALA A 66 -1.76 8.30 6.06
CA ALA A 66 -2.51 8.97 7.12
C ALA A 66 -3.85 9.51 6.59
N THR A 67 -3.85 10.11 5.40
CA THR A 67 -5.07 10.66 4.78
C THR A 67 -6.03 9.54 4.36
N GLU A 68 -5.54 8.53 3.66
CA GLU A 68 -6.34 7.42 3.14
C GLU A 68 -6.99 6.60 4.27
N MET A 69 -6.21 6.29 5.31
CA MET A 69 -6.72 5.55 6.46
C MET A 69 -7.68 6.35 7.31
N SER A 70 -7.49 7.67 7.42
CA SER A 70 -8.44 8.55 8.13
C SER A 70 -9.80 8.56 7.43
N ILE A 71 -9.81 8.66 6.10
CA ILE A 71 -11.03 8.61 5.30
C ILE A 71 -11.69 7.24 5.41
N MET A 72 -10.93 6.15 5.29
CA MET A 72 -11.43 4.80 5.42
C MET A 72 -12.03 4.54 6.82
N ALA A 73 -11.36 4.98 7.89
CA ALA A 73 -11.86 4.87 9.25
C ALA A 73 -13.16 5.67 9.44
N LEU A 74 -13.24 6.89 8.90
CA LEU A 74 -14.43 7.72 8.95
C LEU A 74 -15.62 7.01 8.27
N PHE A 75 -15.43 6.48 7.07
CA PHE A 75 -16.47 5.74 6.36
C PHE A 75 -16.87 4.46 7.09
N MET A 76 -15.92 3.71 7.65
CA MET A 76 -16.23 2.52 8.43
C MET A 76 -17.12 2.84 9.63
N VAL A 77 -16.78 3.88 10.39
CA VAL A 77 -17.57 4.28 11.57
C VAL A 77 -18.95 4.79 11.15
N MET A 78 -19.04 5.51 10.03
CA MET A 78 -20.29 6.12 9.58
C MET A 78 -21.27 5.10 8.97
N PHE A 79 -20.77 4.10 8.23
CA PHE A 79 -21.63 3.13 7.52
C PHE A 79 -21.82 1.82 8.29
N MET A 80 -20.93 1.46 9.18
CA MET A 80 -21.12 0.32 10.06
C MET A 80 -21.82 0.84 11.33
N MET A 81 -23.11 0.59 11.45
CA MET A 81 -23.94 0.95 12.61
C MET A 81 -23.60 0.17 13.90
N ASP A 82 -22.40 -0.37 14.00
CA ASP A 82 -21.90 -1.06 15.18
C ASP A 82 -20.90 -0.12 15.91
N PRO A 83 -21.31 0.52 17.04
CA PRO A 83 -20.50 1.54 17.72
C PRO A 83 -19.18 1.02 18.27
N GLY A 84 -18.92 -0.26 18.21
CA GLY A 84 -17.65 -0.88 18.61
C GLY A 84 -16.72 -1.28 17.49
N GLY A 85 -17.18 -1.30 16.23
CA GLY A 85 -16.35 -1.73 15.07
C GLY A 85 -15.77 -3.15 15.20
N MET A 86 -16.27 -3.94 16.15
CA MET A 86 -15.77 -5.26 16.52
C MET A 86 -16.68 -6.39 16.08
N GLY A 87 -17.74 -6.09 15.31
CA GLY A 87 -18.60 -7.08 14.69
C GLY A 87 -17.75 -8.05 13.84
N ALA A 88 -17.82 -9.34 14.17
CA ALA A 88 -17.15 -10.38 13.42
C ALA A 88 -17.78 -10.49 12.01
N MET A 89 -17.13 -9.88 11.02
CA MET A 89 -17.46 -10.14 9.64
C MET A 89 -16.86 -11.47 9.22
N ASP A 90 -17.72 -12.42 8.90
CA ASP A 90 -17.29 -13.76 8.47
C ASP A 90 -16.74 -13.70 7.03
N MET A 91 -15.44 -13.41 6.91
CA MET A 91 -14.68 -13.39 5.66
C MET A 91 -14.20 -14.77 5.23
N SER A 92 -14.75 -15.84 5.82
CA SER A 92 -14.23 -17.20 5.65
C SER A 92 -14.39 -17.74 4.22
N HIS A 93 -15.33 -17.21 3.43
CA HIS A 93 -15.65 -17.73 2.09
C HIS A 93 -14.58 -17.45 1.03
N GLN A 94 -13.68 -16.49 1.25
CA GLN A 94 -12.64 -16.10 0.28
C GLN A 94 -11.20 -16.47 0.67
N LYS A 95 -10.98 -17.17 1.78
CA LYS A 95 -9.62 -17.53 2.24
C LYS A 95 -8.79 -18.25 1.18
N ARG A 96 -9.39 -19.15 0.41
CA ARG A 96 -8.68 -19.90 -0.63
C ARG A 96 -8.28 -19.02 -1.82
N LEU A 97 -9.15 -18.09 -2.21
CA LEU A 97 -8.88 -17.17 -3.32
C LEU A 97 -7.81 -16.16 -2.92
N SER A 98 -7.91 -15.60 -1.72
CA SER A 98 -6.93 -14.67 -1.15
C SER A 98 -5.54 -15.32 -1.02
N LEU A 99 -5.48 -16.57 -0.55
CA LEU A 99 -4.20 -17.28 -0.44
C LEU A 99 -3.56 -17.55 -1.81
N ARG A 100 -4.38 -17.89 -2.83
CA ARG A 100 -3.90 -18.07 -4.20
C ARG A 100 -3.41 -16.75 -4.79
N ALA A 101 -4.16 -15.66 -4.63
CA ALA A 101 -3.76 -14.34 -5.09
C ALA A 101 -2.48 -13.86 -4.41
N GLY A 102 -2.36 -14.06 -3.09
CA GLY A 102 -1.14 -13.78 -2.34
C GLY A 102 0.06 -14.61 -2.80
N GLY A 103 -0.16 -15.90 -3.09
CA GLY A 103 0.87 -16.79 -3.63
C GLY A 103 1.34 -16.34 -5.02
N ILE A 104 0.43 -15.99 -5.91
CA ILE A 104 0.77 -15.44 -7.24
C ILE A 104 1.54 -14.13 -7.10
N GLY A 105 1.11 -13.23 -6.21
CA GLY A 105 1.79 -11.97 -5.93
C GLY A 105 3.22 -12.17 -5.41
N LEU A 106 3.40 -13.14 -4.51
CA LEU A 106 4.73 -13.50 -3.99
C LEU A 106 5.64 -14.04 -5.10
N VAL A 107 5.15 -14.96 -5.91
CA VAL A 107 5.90 -15.52 -7.04
C VAL A 107 6.27 -14.42 -8.05
N ALA A 108 5.34 -13.53 -8.37
CA ALA A 108 5.60 -12.40 -9.26
C ALA A 108 6.66 -11.45 -8.68
N ALA A 109 6.59 -11.14 -7.38
CA ALA A 109 7.58 -10.30 -6.70
C ALA A 109 8.97 -10.94 -6.72
N LEU A 110 9.06 -12.25 -6.44
CA LEU A 110 10.31 -12.99 -6.53
C LEU A 110 10.85 -13.04 -7.97
N ALA A 111 9.99 -13.24 -8.97
CA ALA A 111 10.39 -13.24 -10.37
C ALA A 111 10.95 -11.87 -10.78
N VAL A 112 10.27 -10.77 -10.43
CA VAL A 112 10.74 -9.40 -10.70
C VAL A 112 12.06 -9.11 -9.96
N SER A 113 12.26 -9.67 -8.77
CA SER A 113 13.48 -9.48 -7.99
C SER A 113 14.69 -10.24 -8.57
N TRP A 114 14.47 -11.38 -9.23
CA TRP A 114 15.54 -12.26 -9.69
C TRP A 114 15.83 -12.21 -11.19
N LEU A 115 14.83 -11.92 -12.03
CA LEU A 115 15.02 -11.95 -13.49
C LEU A 115 15.75 -10.74 -14.09
N PRO A 116 15.51 -9.50 -13.67
CA PRO A 116 16.20 -8.34 -14.25
C PRO A 116 17.59 -8.15 -13.67
N ASP A 117 18.52 -7.80 -14.52
CA ASP A 117 19.83 -7.30 -14.11
C ASP A 117 19.67 -5.84 -13.69
N TRP A 118 19.57 -5.58 -12.38
CA TRP A 118 19.31 -4.24 -11.83
C TRP A 118 20.51 -3.28 -11.97
N GLY A 119 21.60 -3.74 -12.58
CA GLY A 119 22.82 -2.95 -12.73
C GLY A 119 23.58 -2.74 -11.41
N PRO A 120 24.71 -2.05 -11.45
CA PRO A 120 25.51 -1.77 -10.26
C PRO A 120 24.77 -0.80 -9.34
N ALA A 121 24.82 -1.05 -8.03
CA ALA A 121 24.27 -0.17 -7.03
C ALA A 121 24.88 1.23 -7.16
N ALA A 122 24.03 2.27 -7.15
CA ALA A 122 24.49 3.65 -7.24
C ALA A 122 25.40 3.98 -6.05
N SER A 123 26.65 4.32 -6.32
CA SER A 123 27.67 4.63 -5.31
C SER A 123 27.52 6.05 -4.72
N ASN A 124 26.80 6.94 -5.42
CA ASN A 124 26.54 8.30 -4.99
C ASN A 124 25.03 8.58 -5.02
N ILE A 125 24.44 8.74 -3.84
CA ILE A 125 23.06 9.16 -3.69
C ILE A 125 23.05 10.69 -3.72
N PRO A 126 22.32 11.35 -4.65
CA PRO A 126 22.20 12.80 -4.70
C PRO A 126 21.51 13.35 -3.45
N ASP A 127 21.75 14.62 -3.12
CA ASP A 127 21.00 15.31 -2.07
C ASP A 127 19.50 15.26 -2.30
N ALA A 128 18.69 15.26 -1.23
CA ALA A 128 17.25 15.12 -1.26
C ALA A 128 16.56 16.10 -2.23
N GLY A 129 17.00 17.35 -2.29
CA GLY A 129 16.49 18.35 -3.24
C GLY A 129 16.73 17.97 -4.70
N ARG A 130 17.91 17.44 -5.00
CA ARG A 130 18.26 17.00 -6.35
C ARG A 130 17.55 15.69 -6.74
N GLN A 131 17.26 14.83 -5.78
CA GLN A 131 16.44 13.63 -6.01
C GLN A 131 15.03 14.00 -6.45
N VAL A 132 14.41 14.99 -5.79
CA VAL A 132 13.05 15.47 -6.13
C VAL A 132 13.05 16.11 -7.53
N GLU A 133 14.06 16.92 -7.85
CA GLU A 133 14.20 17.52 -9.18
C GLU A 133 14.34 16.46 -10.29
N LEU A 134 15.25 15.50 -10.09
CA LEU A 134 15.46 14.40 -11.04
C LEU A 134 14.20 13.54 -11.19
N LEU A 135 13.51 13.26 -10.10
CA LEU A 135 12.25 12.53 -10.13
C LEU A 135 11.18 13.30 -10.93
N GLY A 136 11.08 14.62 -10.71
CA GLY A 136 10.15 15.46 -11.47
C GLY A 136 10.43 15.48 -12.97
N ILE A 137 11.71 15.61 -13.34
CA ILE A 137 12.14 15.60 -14.75
C ILE A 137 11.85 14.24 -15.40
N GLU A 138 12.10 13.12 -14.68
CA GLU A 138 11.85 11.78 -15.20
C GLU A 138 10.34 11.50 -15.36
N LEU A 139 9.52 11.89 -14.36
CA LEU A 139 8.07 11.71 -14.38
C LEU A 139 7.40 12.51 -15.48
N LEU A 140 7.80 13.79 -15.67
CA LEU A 140 7.19 14.68 -16.65
C LEU A 140 7.83 14.57 -18.06
N GLY A 141 9.02 13.98 -18.14
CA GLY A 141 9.73 13.79 -19.39
C GLY A 141 9.56 12.38 -19.94
N ARG A 142 10.50 11.51 -19.61
CA ARG A 142 10.62 10.18 -20.20
C ARG A 142 9.47 9.24 -19.78
N SER A 143 9.01 9.36 -18.53
CA SER A 143 7.98 8.48 -17.96
C SER A 143 6.58 9.10 -17.95
N MET A 144 6.36 10.19 -18.69
CA MET A 144 5.09 10.92 -18.72
C MET A 144 3.91 10.01 -19.07
N PHE A 145 4.06 9.08 -20.01
CA PHE A 145 3.01 8.14 -20.37
C PHE A 145 2.61 7.21 -19.23
N ILE A 146 3.58 6.76 -18.43
CA ILE A 146 3.31 5.91 -17.25
C ILE A 146 2.56 6.71 -16.18
N PHE A 147 2.96 7.95 -15.95
CA PHE A 147 2.31 8.84 -15.01
C PHE A 147 0.85 9.14 -15.42
N GLU A 148 0.63 9.44 -16.70
CA GLU A 148 -0.71 9.71 -17.22
C GLU A 148 -1.61 8.47 -17.19
N SER A 149 -1.08 7.29 -17.52
CA SER A 149 -1.82 6.02 -17.43
C SER A 149 -2.21 5.67 -16.00
N ALA A 150 -1.36 5.98 -15.02
CA ALA A 150 -1.70 5.83 -13.61
C ALA A 150 -2.85 6.76 -13.20
N GLY A 151 -2.83 8.02 -13.64
CA GLY A 151 -3.91 8.99 -13.42
C GLY A 151 -5.25 8.52 -14.01
N LEU A 152 -5.23 8.02 -15.25
CA LEU A 152 -6.42 7.45 -15.90
C LEU A 152 -6.96 6.21 -15.16
N THR A 153 -6.09 5.38 -14.64
CA THR A 153 -6.47 4.19 -13.85
C THR A 153 -7.19 4.61 -12.56
N ILE A 154 -6.67 5.63 -11.86
CA ILE A 154 -7.29 6.18 -10.66
C ILE A 154 -8.68 6.75 -11.00
N LEU A 155 -8.77 7.57 -12.05
CA LEU A 155 -10.05 8.15 -12.50
C LEU A 155 -11.08 7.07 -12.84
N THR A 156 -10.69 6.05 -13.58
CA THR A 156 -11.56 4.92 -13.95
C THR A 156 -12.04 4.17 -12.71
N SER A 157 -11.15 3.96 -11.74
CA SER A 157 -11.49 3.30 -10.47
C SER A 157 -12.50 4.12 -9.66
N MET A 158 -12.34 5.45 -9.62
CA MET A 158 -13.29 6.35 -8.94
C MET A 158 -14.67 6.32 -9.60
N ILE A 159 -14.74 6.37 -10.93
CA ILE A 159 -16.00 6.27 -11.68
C ILE A 159 -16.66 4.91 -11.41
N ALA A 160 -15.92 3.82 -11.47
CA ALA A 160 -16.44 2.48 -11.22
C ALA A 160 -16.98 2.34 -9.78
N ALA A 161 -16.25 2.84 -8.78
CA ALA A 161 -16.69 2.85 -7.39
C ALA A 161 -17.99 3.64 -7.19
N THR A 162 -18.07 4.82 -7.83
CA THR A 162 -19.27 5.67 -7.77
C THR A 162 -20.46 4.99 -8.41
N MET A 163 -20.28 4.36 -9.57
CA MET A 163 -21.36 3.61 -10.24
C MET A 163 -21.89 2.46 -9.38
N VAL A 164 -21.00 1.71 -8.74
CA VAL A 164 -21.38 0.61 -7.83
C VAL A 164 -22.13 1.15 -6.60
N ALA A 165 -21.72 2.29 -6.07
CA ALA A 165 -22.37 2.91 -4.91
C ALA A 165 -23.79 3.42 -5.23
N ILE A 166 -24.05 3.89 -6.46
CA ILE A 166 -25.34 4.42 -6.90
C ILE A 166 -26.27 3.33 -7.43
N ALA A 167 -25.76 2.13 -7.75
CA ALA A 167 -26.55 1.03 -8.31
C ALA A 167 -27.78 0.74 -7.43
N PRO A 168 -29.02 0.79 -7.97
CA PRO A 168 -30.23 0.57 -7.19
C PRO A 168 -30.22 -0.84 -6.61
N ARG A 169 -30.37 -0.95 -5.30
CA ARG A 169 -30.51 -2.23 -4.59
C ARG A 169 -31.74 -2.94 -5.14
N LYS A 170 -31.53 -3.99 -5.92
CA LYS A 170 -32.63 -4.80 -6.43
C LYS A 170 -33.42 -5.30 -5.22
N LYS A 171 -34.68 -4.87 -5.08
CA LYS A 171 -35.59 -5.37 -4.05
C LYS A 171 -35.80 -6.86 -4.31
N GLU A 172 -35.06 -7.72 -3.62
CA GLU A 172 -35.45 -9.11 -3.39
C GLU A 172 -36.62 -9.09 -2.43
N GLY A 173 -37.82 -9.28 -2.97
CA GLY A 173 -39.01 -9.39 -2.13
C GLY A 173 -40.28 -8.92 -2.83
N ALA A 174 -40.65 -9.59 -3.93
CA ALA A 174 -42.01 -9.60 -4.41
C ALA A 174 -42.26 -10.94 -5.11
N ALA A 175 -42.50 -11.96 -4.33
CA ALA A 175 -43.26 -13.16 -4.69
C ALA A 175 -43.82 -13.76 -3.40
#